data_9edd387b1d8e29e9ebc0c0b4109b73e5
#
_entry.id   9edd387b1d8e29e9ebc0c0b4109b73e5
#
_cell.length_a   1.000
_cell.length_b   1.000
_cell.length_c   1.000
_cell.angle_alpha   90.00
_cell.angle_beta   90.00
_cell.angle_gamma   90.00
#
_symmetry.space_group_name_H-M   'P 1'
#
loop_
_entity.id
_entity.type
_entity.pdbx_description
1 polymer ?
#
loop_
_entity_poly.entity_id
_entity_poly.type
_entity_poly.pdbx_seq_one_letter_code
_entity_poly.pdbx_strand_id
1 'polypeptide(L)'
;MSYLRTELHCHNLHSNDHLGDLEPPFDCDVSVQAQLEQSLKADLDVLFVTNHNTLDGYKQMLEYKRNHEKFSSLKVYPAEEVTTDKEAHVLVYGISEEIKSNQTLDEILDAARSQGAVTVAPHPFSLIDALREDSLKCDLFEVFNSSNIDIFSNKKAEIFAKEHHLDVIAG
;
A
#
# COMPACT_ATOMS: atom_id res chain seq x y z
N MET A 1 12.56 -0.40 -24.84
CA MET A 1 12.40 -0.83 -23.45
C MET A 1 10.94 -1.15 -23.25
N SER A 2 10.59 -2.32 -22.74
CA SER A 2 9.22 -2.61 -22.31
C SER A 2 9.06 -2.07 -20.88
N TYR A 3 8.00 -1.33 -20.65
CA TYR A 3 7.62 -0.86 -19.31
C TYR A 3 6.58 -1.83 -18.75
N LEU A 4 6.60 -2.06 -17.43
CA LEU A 4 5.54 -2.76 -16.71
C LEU A 4 4.55 -1.72 -16.17
N ARG A 5 3.25 -2.02 -16.30
CA ARG A 5 2.19 -1.27 -15.64
C ARG A 5 1.95 -1.89 -14.27
N THR A 6 2.12 -1.12 -13.23
CA THR A 6 2.08 -1.61 -11.86
C THR A 6 1.11 -0.79 -11.03
N GLU A 7 0.23 -1.47 -10.29
CA GLU A 7 -0.51 -0.85 -9.19
C GLU A 7 0.28 -1.07 -7.91
N LEU A 8 0.56 0.02 -7.20
CA LEU A 8 1.43 0.01 -6.03
C LEU A 8 0.69 0.28 -4.72
N HIS A 9 -0.55 0.81 -4.76
CA HIS A 9 -1.29 1.13 -3.55
C HIS A 9 -2.79 0.89 -3.75
N CYS A 10 -3.27 -0.28 -3.35
CA CYS A 10 -4.68 -0.64 -3.48
C CYS A 10 -5.14 -1.61 -2.40
N HIS A 11 -6.43 -1.52 -2.08
CA HIS A 11 -7.10 -2.29 -1.04
C HIS A 11 -8.20 -3.17 -1.61
N ASN A 12 -8.62 -4.15 -0.84
CA ASN A 12 -9.80 -4.96 -1.11
C ASN A 12 -10.55 -5.26 0.20
N LEU A 13 -11.67 -5.99 0.10
CA LEU A 13 -12.55 -6.29 1.23
C LEU A 13 -11.90 -7.01 2.43
N HIS A 14 -10.67 -7.48 2.29
CA HIS A 14 -9.90 -8.09 3.38
C HIS A 14 -9.03 -7.07 4.13
N SER A 15 -9.06 -5.81 3.73
CA SER A 15 -8.33 -4.74 4.42
C SER A 15 -8.86 -4.58 5.84
N ASN A 16 -7.96 -4.38 6.78
CA ASN A 16 -8.25 -4.40 8.21
C ASN A 16 -7.92 -3.05 8.86
N ASP A 17 -8.44 -1.97 8.25
CA ASP A 17 -8.37 -0.65 8.85
C ASP A 17 -9.51 -0.49 9.85
N HIS A 18 -9.15 -0.33 11.11
CA HIS A 18 -10.08 -0.04 12.19
C HIS A 18 -10.16 1.48 12.36
N LEU A 19 -11.16 2.11 11.74
CA LEU A 19 -11.55 3.47 12.08
C LEU A 19 -12.17 3.52 13.48
N GLY A 20 -11.32 3.40 14.51
CA GLY A 20 -11.73 3.37 15.91
C GLY A 20 -12.65 2.20 16.25
N ASP A 21 -13.69 2.44 17.06
CA ASP A 21 -14.66 1.43 17.51
C ASP A 21 -15.78 1.16 16.47
N LEU A 22 -15.66 1.63 15.23
CA LEU A 22 -16.66 1.39 14.20
C LEU A 22 -16.55 -0.03 13.67
N GLU A 23 -17.58 -0.84 13.88
CA GLU A 23 -17.73 -2.15 13.28
C GLU A 23 -18.86 -2.15 12.25
N PRO A 24 -18.64 -2.78 11.08
CA PRO A 24 -17.44 -3.44 10.60
C PRO A 24 -16.38 -2.44 10.14
N PRO A 25 -15.09 -2.84 10.07
CA PRO A 25 -14.04 -1.99 9.52
C PRO A 25 -14.39 -1.64 8.07
N PHE A 26 -14.49 -0.34 7.79
CA PHE A 26 -14.87 0.19 6.47
C PHE A 26 -13.64 0.83 5.83
N ASP A 27 -12.83 0.02 5.16
CA ASP A 27 -11.80 0.57 4.30
C ASP A 27 -12.20 0.38 2.83
N CYS A 28 -12.44 -0.85 2.42
CA CYS A 28 -12.72 -1.16 1.03
C CYS A 28 -13.73 -2.32 0.89
N ASP A 29 -14.73 -2.16 0.02
CA ASP A 29 -15.73 -3.19 -0.30
C ASP A 29 -15.45 -3.95 -1.61
N VAL A 30 -14.32 -3.68 -2.26
CA VAL A 30 -13.93 -4.31 -3.52
C VAL A 30 -13.54 -5.75 -3.29
N SER A 31 -14.26 -6.69 -3.92
CA SER A 31 -13.90 -8.10 -3.84
C SER A 31 -12.60 -8.41 -4.58
N VAL A 32 -11.91 -9.49 -4.16
CA VAL A 32 -10.71 -10.01 -4.84
C VAL A 32 -10.97 -10.25 -6.34
N GLN A 33 -12.13 -10.82 -6.70
CA GLN A 33 -12.50 -11.01 -8.09
C GLN A 33 -12.60 -9.68 -8.84
N ALA A 34 -13.31 -8.71 -8.28
CA ALA A 34 -13.49 -7.40 -8.92
C ALA A 34 -12.15 -6.67 -9.09
N GLN A 35 -11.26 -6.73 -8.09
CA GLN A 35 -9.93 -6.14 -8.15
C GLN A 35 -9.09 -6.77 -9.28
N LEU A 36 -9.07 -8.10 -9.40
CA LEU A 36 -8.39 -8.81 -10.49
C LEU A 36 -8.96 -8.46 -11.86
N GLU A 37 -10.29 -8.36 -11.98
CA GLU A 37 -10.96 -7.99 -13.26
C GLU A 37 -10.64 -6.55 -13.66
N GLN A 38 -10.60 -5.61 -12.71
CA GLN A 38 -10.21 -4.23 -12.97
C GLN A 38 -8.73 -4.14 -13.35
N SER A 39 -7.85 -4.89 -12.68
CA SER A 39 -6.43 -4.95 -13.03
C SER A 39 -6.21 -5.39 -14.48
N LEU A 40 -6.92 -6.42 -14.95
CA LEU A 40 -6.85 -6.83 -16.36
C LEU A 40 -7.39 -5.77 -17.31
N LYS A 41 -8.50 -5.10 -16.97
CA LYS A 41 -9.07 -4.02 -17.80
C LYS A 41 -8.13 -2.82 -17.91
N ALA A 42 -7.32 -2.57 -16.88
CA ALA A 42 -6.33 -1.52 -16.86
C ALA A 42 -4.98 -1.95 -17.50
N ASP A 43 -4.91 -3.16 -18.07
CA ASP A 43 -3.69 -3.74 -18.63
C ASP A 43 -2.51 -3.74 -17.64
N LEU A 44 -2.77 -4.03 -16.38
CA LEU A 44 -1.71 -4.14 -15.39
C LEU A 44 -0.90 -5.43 -15.57
N ASP A 45 0.41 -5.31 -15.47
CA ASP A 45 1.35 -6.44 -15.43
C ASP A 45 1.59 -6.93 -14.01
N VAL A 46 1.56 -6.00 -13.04
CA VAL A 46 1.92 -6.23 -11.64
C VAL A 46 0.92 -5.55 -10.72
N LEU A 47 0.58 -6.23 -9.64
CA LEU A 47 -0.29 -5.74 -8.57
C LEU A 47 0.35 -6.04 -7.22
N PHE A 48 0.51 -5.03 -6.39
CA PHE A 48 0.79 -5.15 -4.97
C PHE A 48 -0.52 -4.95 -4.19
N VAL A 49 -0.89 -5.94 -3.38
CA VAL A 49 -2.07 -5.85 -2.52
C VAL A 49 -1.63 -5.27 -1.18
N THR A 50 -2.04 -4.04 -0.89
CA THR A 50 -1.56 -3.25 0.25
C THR A 50 -2.64 -3.07 1.31
N ASN A 51 -3.39 -4.11 1.61
CA ASN A 51 -4.43 -4.05 2.63
C ASN A 51 -3.86 -3.61 3.99
N HIS A 52 -4.65 -2.88 4.76
CA HIS A 52 -4.26 -2.49 6.10
C HIS A 52 -4.08 -3.71 7.01
N ASN A 53 -2.91 -3.78 7.64
CA ASN A 53 -2.59 -4.65 8.76
C ASN A 53 -2.85 -6.14 8.51
N THR A 54 -2.78 -6.60 7.25
CA THR A 54 -2.98 -8.01 6.90
C THR A 54 -2.49 -8.37 5.50
N LEU A 55 -2.04 -9.62 5.35
CA LEU A 55 -1.76 -10.26 4.06
C LEU A 55 -2.92 -11.13 3.54
N ASP A 56 -4.07 -11.16 4.20
CA ASP A 56 -5.16 -12.08 3.83
C ASP A 56 -5.70 -11.80 2.43
N GLY A 57 -5.84 -10.54 2.04
CA GLY A 57 -6.26 -10.18 0.69
C GLY A 57 -5.31 -10.72 -0.40
N TYR A 58 -4.01 -10.64 -0.17
CA TYR A 58 -3.01 -11.25 -1.05
C TYR A 58 -3.13 -12.77 -1.12
N LYS A 59 -3.27 -13.45 0.03
CA LYS A 59 -3.41 -14.91 0.11
C LYS A 59 -4.67 -15.37 -0.65
N GLN A 60 -5.82 -14.72 -0.42
CA GLN A 60 -7.07 -14.98 -1.11
C GLN A 60 -6.97 -14.74 -2.62
N MET A 61 -6.27 -13.68 -3.03
CA MET A 61 -6.06 -13.36 -4.43
C MET A 61 -5.23 -14.43 -5.14
N LEU A 62 -4.17 -14.94 -4.51
CA LEU A 62 -3.38 -16.05 -5.07
C LEU A 62 -4.22 -17.33 -5.23
N GLU A 63 -5.05 -17.66 -4.23
CA GLU A 63 -5.94 -18.81 -4.30
C GLU A 63 -6.96 -18.66 -5.44
N TYR A 64 -7.59 -17.50 -5.56
CA TYR A 64 -8.54 -17.22 -6.63
C TYR A 64 -7.88 -17.33 -8.02
N LYS A 65 -6.68 -16.75 -8.19
CA LYS A 65 -5.92 -16.84 -9.45
C LYS A 65 -5.60 -18.26 -9.87
N ARG A 66 -5.23 -19.14 -8.94
CA ARG A 66 -4.91 -20.57 -9.24
C ARG A 66 -6.07 -21.29 -9.92
N ASN A 67 -7.29 -20.88 -9.62
CA ASN A 67 -8.51 -21.49 -10.15
C ASN A 67 -9.06 -20.78 -11.41
N HIS A 68 -8.40 -19.70 -11.89
CA HIS A 68 -8.89 -18.89 -13.00
C HIS A 68 -7.74 -18.46 -13.93
N GLU A 69 -7.51 -19.25 -14.98
CA GLU A 69 -6.40 -19.10 -15.94
C GLU A 69 -6.34 -17.72 -16.60
N LYS A 70 -7.49 -17.04 -16.76
CA LYS A 70 -7.55 -15.68 -17.37
C LYS A 70 -6.67 -14.65 -16.65
N PHE A 71 -6.31 -14.88 -15.38
CA PHE A 71 -5.45 -13.98 -14.59
C PHE A 71 -3.98 -14.41 -14.55
N SER A 72 -3.59 -15.41 -15.33
CA SER A 72 -2.23 -16.00 -15.27
C SER A 72 -1.13 -14.98 -15.59
N SER A 73 -1.38 -14.05 -16.50
CA SER A 73 -0.40 -13.01 -16.91
C SER A 73 -0.16 -11.94 -15.84
N LEU A 74 -1.15 -11.64 -15.00
CA LEU A 74 -1.01 -10.64 -13.94
C LEU A 74 -0.16 -11.20 -12.80
N LYS A 75 0.95 -10.55 -12.47
CA LYS A 75 1.78 -10.89 -11.31
C LYS A 75 1.24 -10.19 -10.08
N VAL A 76 1.08 -10.93 -8.98
CA VAL A 76 0.61 -10.39 -7.71
C VAL A 76 1.67 -10.63 -6.65
N TYR A 77 2.05 -9.58 -5.93
CA TYR A 77 3.07 -9.60 -4.90
C TYR A 77 2.51 -9.19 -3.54
N PRO A 78 3.08 -9.73 -2.45
CA PRO A 78 2.68 -9.39 -1.10
C PRO A 78 3.14 -7.98 -0.75
N ALA A 79 2.22 -7.24 -0.13
CA ALA A 79 2.50 -5.96 0.50
C ALA A 79 1.47 -5.73 1.60
N GLU A 80 1.73 -4.76 2.44
CA GLU A 80 0.86 -4.41 3.56
C GLU A 80 0.94 -2.90 3.80
N GLU A 81 -0.17 -2.26 4.14
CA GLU A 81 -0.18 -0.92 4.71
C GLU A 81 -0.30 -1.03 6.23
N VAL A 82 0.81 -0.77 6.92
CA VAL A 82 0.92 -0.97 8.37
C VAL A 82 0.59 0.32 9.10
N THR A 83 -0.33 0.25 10.06
CA THR A 83 -0.70 1.37 10.94
C THR A 83 0.28 1.47 12.10
N THR A 84 0.85 2.66 12.31
CA THR A 84 1.75 2.97 13.44
C THR A 84 0.98 3.23 14.74
N ASP A 85 1.69 3.34 15.86
CA ASP A 85 1.17 3.75 17.17
C ASP A 85 0.60 5.19 17.20
N LYS A 86 0.88 5.97 16.14
CA LYS A 86 0.37 7.35 15.94
C LYS A 86 -0.66 7.42 14.82
N GLU A 87 -1.25 6.30 14.44
CA GLU A 87 -2.24 6.18 13.37
C GLU A 87 -1.71 6.55 11.96
N ALA A 88 -0.43 6.86 11.80
CA ALA A 88 0.17 7.06 10.48
C ALA A 88 0.46 5.72 9.80
N HIS A 89 0.50 5.72 8.46
CA HIS A 89 0.65 4.50 7.67
C HIS A 89 2.04 4.36 7.05
N VAL A 90 2.46 3.10 6.84
CA VAL A 90 3.67 2.72 6.12
C VAL A 90 3.33 1.59 5.16
N LEU A 91 3.57 1.77 3.86
CA LEU A 91 3.51 0.66 2.90
C LEU A 91 4.80 -0.17 3.00
N VAL A 92 4.65 -1.48 3.03
CA VAL A 92 5.78 -2.41 3.09
C VAL A 92 5.62 -3.46 1.99
N TYR A 93 6.58 -3.52 1.07
CA TYR A 93 6.53 -4.39 -0.10
C TYR A 93 7.48 -5.56 0.00
N GLY A 94 7.02 -6.74 -0.42
CA GLY A 94 7.86 -7.93 -0.53
C GLY A 94 8.02 -8.70 0.79
N ILE A 95 7.10 -8.51 1.72
CA ILE A 95 7.08 -9.23 2.99
C ILE A 95 6.54 -10.65 2.82
N SER A 96 6.99 -11.55 3.68
CA SER A 96 6.50 -12.95 3.78
C SER A 96 5.58 -13.17 4.97
N GLU A 97 5.70 -12.33 5.99
CA GLU A 97 4.94 -12.38 7.25
C GLU A 97 4.39 -10.98 7.57
N GLU A 98 3.20 -10.92 8.11
CA GLU A 98 2.54 -9.68 8.53
C GLU A 98 3.38 -8.93 9.56
N ILE A 99 3.45 -7.62 9.42
CA ILE A 99 4.10 -6.74 10.39
C ILE A 99 3.05 -6.32 11.42
N LYS A 100 3.40 -6.44 12.68
CA LYS A 100 2.50 -6.07 13.77
C LYS A 100 2.22 -4.58 13.73
N SER A 101 0.93 -4.22 13.63
CA SER A 101 0.45 -2.83 13.70
C SER A 101 0.54 -2.23 15.11
N ASN A 102 0.27 -0.93 15.23
CA ASN A 102 0.29 -0.16 16.47
C ASN A 102 1.66 -0.21 17.20
N GLN A 103 2.73 -0.26 16.41
CA GLN A 103 4.10 -0.13 16.87
C GLN A 103 4.67 1.23 16.44
N THR A 104 5.78 1.63 17.03
CA THR A 104 6.49 2.83 16.59
C THR A 104 6.95 2.68 15.13
N LEU A 105 7.09 3.79 14.41
CA LEU A 105 7.60 3.76 13.06
C LEU A 105 8.95 3.02 12.96
N ASP A 106 9.86 3.26 13.89
CA ASP A 106 11.19 2.65 13.87
C ASP A 106 11.11 1.11 14.04
N GLU A 107 10.22 0.59 14.90
CA GLU A 107 9.98 -0.86 15.05
C GLU A 107 9.40 -1.48 13.77
N ILE A 108 8.46 -0.79 13.09
CA ILE A 108 7.90 -1.24 11.82
C ILE A 108 8.98 -1.29 10.74
N LEU A 109 9.80 -0.24 10.62
CA LEU A 109 10.90 -0.18 9.66
C LEU A 109 11.95 -1.28 9.92
N ASP A 110 12.27 -1.57 11.18
CA ASP A 110 13.20 -2.64 11.54
C ASP A 110 12.61 -4.03 11.21
N ALA A 111 11.31 -4.24 11.46
CA ALA A 111 10.61 -5.47 11.07
C ALA A 111 10.60 -5.66 9.54
N ALA A 112 10.34 -4.59 8.77
CA ALA A 112 10.42 -4.61 7.32
C ALA A 112 11.82 -4.95 6.81
N ARG A 113 12.85 -4.30 7.34
CA ARG A 113 14.26 -4.58 7.00
C ARG A 113 14.66 -6.01 7.30
N SER A 114 14.18 -6.59 8.41
CA SER A 114 14.48 -7.98 8.77
C SER A 114 13.96 -8.99 7.75
N GLN A 115 12.92 -8.61 6.99
CA GLN A 115 12.37 -9.41 5.89
C GLN A 115 12.96 -9.05 4.52
N GLY A 116 13.86 -8.07 4.43
CA GLY A 116 14.40 -7.57 3.17
C GLY A 116 13.38 -6.80 2.32
N ALA A 117 12.36 -6.26 2.98
CA ALA A 117 11.26 -5.52 2.36
C ALA A 117 11.66 -4.06 2.04
N VAL A 118 10.90 -3.44 1.15
CA VAL A 118 11.00 -2.01 0.81
C VAL A 118 9.87 -1.25 1.48
N THR A 119 10.19 -0.14 2.12
CA THR A 119 9.23 0.71 2.83
C THR A 119 8.91 1.97 2.03
N VAL A 120 7.65 2.40 2.07
CA VAL A 120 7.19 3.63 1.42
C VAL A 120 6.37 4.46 2.39
N ALA A 121 6.55 5.76 2.36
CA ALA A 121 5.66 6.70 3.03
C ALA A 121 4.44 6.98 2.13
N PRO A 122 3.26 6.37 2.40
CA PRO A 122 2.05 6.59 1.63
C PRO A 122 1.46 7.95 1.98
N HIS A 123 0.78 8.60 1.00
CA HIS A 123 0.06 9.87 1.20
C HIS A 123 0.65 10.77 2.30
N PRO A 124 1.96 11.12 2.25
CA PRO A 124 2.74 11.58 3.41
C PRO A 124 2.30 12.93 3.97
N PHE A 125 1.44 13.65 3.26
CA PHE A 125 0.85 14.92 3.70
C PHE A 125 -0.68 14.94 3.67
N SER A 126 -1.32 13.77 3.65
CA SER A 126 -2.75 13.64 3.85
C SER A 126 -3.20 14.37 5.13
N LEU A 127 -4.47 14.74 5.21
CA LEU A 127 -5.04 15.39 6.39
C LEU A 127 -5.00 14.48 7.63
N ILE A 128 -5.15 13.18 7.40
CA ILE A 128 -5.10 12.11 8.40
C ILE A 128 -4.03 11.09 8.01
N ASP A 129 -3.59 10.27 8.94
CA ASP A 129 -2.79 9.04 8.76
C ASP A 129 -1.43 9.25 8.07
N ALA A 130 -0.88 10.46 8.16
CA ALA A 130 0.30 10.89 7.43
C ALA A 130 1.56 10.93 8.29
N LEU A 131 2.67 10.38 7.76
CA LEU A 131 4.00 10.42 8.41
C LEU A 131 4.63 11.81 8.43
N ARG A 132 4.24 12.72 7.54
CA ARG A 132 4.83 14.07 7.39
C ARG A 132 6.34 14.01 7.24
N GLU A 133 7.11 14.73 8.09
CA GLU A 133 8.57 14.74 8.06
C GLU A 133 9.21 13.39 8.42
N ASP A 134 8.53 12.54 9.21
CA ASP A 134 8.98 11.17 9.51
C ASP A 134 9.03 10.27 8.26
N SER A 135 8.37 10.66 7.17
CA SER A 135 8.45 9.99 5.86
C SER A 135 9.88 9.89 5.30
N LEU A 136 10.80 10.74 5.74
CA LEU A 136 12.22 10.68 5.37
C LEU A 136 12.94 9.42 5.89
N LYS A 137 12.32 8.65 6.77
CA LYS A 137 12.86 7.38 7.28
C LYS A 137 12.56 6.19 6.38
N CYS A 138 11.58 6.32 5.46
CA CYS A 138 11.21 5.30 4.49
C CYS A 138 12.16 5.27 3.29
N ASP A 139 12.19 4.14 2.58
CA ASP A 139 13.05 3.98 1.39
C ASP A 139 12.51 4.77 0.19
N LEU A 140 11.17 4.84 0.05
CA LEU A 140 10.47 5.52 -1.05
C LEU A 140 9.37 6.43 -0.50
N PHE A 141 8.86 7.29 -1.38
CA PHE A 141 7.91 8.33 -1.02
C PHE A 141 6.78 8.44 -2.06
N GLU A 142 5.52 8.40 -1.63
CA GLU A 142 4.38 8.51 -2.52
C GLU A 142 4.06 9.99 -2.80
N VAL A 143 4.22 10.42 -4.05
CA VAL A 143 3.95 11.82 -4.45
C VAL A 143 2.54 12.06 -4.97
N PHE A 144 1.85 11.00 -5.35
CA PHE A 144 0.48 11.04 -5.82
C PHE A 144 -0.30 9.87 -5.24
N ASN A 145 -1.39 10.17 -4.55
CA ASN A 145 -2.37 9.21 -4.10
C ASN A 145 -3.75 9.67 -4.57
N SER A 146 -4.45 8.80 -5.30
CA SER A 146 -5.77 9.10 -5.89
C SER A 146 -6.88 9.24 -4.85
N SER A 147 -6.68 8.71 -3.64
CA SER A 147 -7.64 8.77 -2.53
C SER A 147 -7.52 10.03 -1.68
N ASN A 148 -6.50 10.88 -1.91
CA ASN A 148 -6.40 12.15 -1.21
C ASN A 148 -7.62 13.04 -1.47
N ILE A 149 -8.31 13.41 -0.39
CA ILE A 149 -9.55 14.21 -0.44
C ILE A 149 -9.30 15.62 -0.99
N ASP A 150 -8.10 16.15 -0.75
CA ASP A 150 -7.71 17.50 -1.16
C ASP A 150 -6.59 17.49 -2.21
N ILE A 151 -6.57 18.54 -3.02
CA ILE A 151 -5.57 18.71 -4.10
C ILE A 151 -4.19 19.17 -3.59
N PHE A 152 -4.08 19.59 -2.34
CA PHE A 152 -2.87 20.19 -1.80
C PHE A 152 -1.92 19.12 -1.26
N SER A 153 -2.41 18.02 -0.72
CA SER A 153 -1.61 16.93 -0.17
C SER A 153 -0.65 16.35 -1.19
N ASN A 154 -1.11 15.98 -2.38
CA ASN A 154 -0.27 15.49 -3.47
C ASN A 154 0.73 16.57 -3.92
N LYS A 155 0.28 17.82 -4.05
CA LYS A 155 1.18 18.91 -4.45
C LYS A 155 2.28 19.19 -3.43
N LYS A 156 1.96 19.12 -2.15
CA LYS A 156 2.95 19.23 -1.07
C LYS A 156 3.94 18.08 -1.10
N ALA A 157 3.46 16.85 -1.32
CA ALA A 157 4.31 15.67 -1.45
C ALA A 157 5.30 15.81 -2.62
N GLU A 158 4.82 16.25 -3.78
CA GLU A 158 5.67 16.48 -4.96
C GLU A 158 6.77 17.53 -4.69
N ILE A 159 6.44 18.63 -4.03
CA ILE A 159 7.41 19.68 -3.69
C ILE A 159 8.44 19.15 -2.71
N PHE A 160 7.99 18.51 -1.64
CA PHE A 160 8.84 17.95 -0.60
C PHE A 160 9.81 16.90 -1.14
N ALA A 161 9.33 15.98 -2.00
CA ALA A 161 10.18 14.97 -2.64
C ALA A 161 11.28 15.62 -3.50
N LYS A 162 10.97 16.68 -4.24
CA LYS A 162 11.95 17.40 -5.05
C LYS A 162 12.99 18.11 -4.18
N GLU A 163 12.58 18.76 -3.10
CA GLU A 163 13.47 19.47 -2.18
C GLU A 163 14.44 18.52 -1.47
N HIS A 164 14.00 17.32 -1.15
CA HIS A 164 14.79 16.31 -0.45
C HIS A 164 15.44 15.26 -1.37
N HIS A 165 15.24 15.35 -2.72
CA HIS A 165 15.80 14.42 -3.72
C HIS A 165 15.41 12.95 -3.45
N LEU A 166 14.12 12.72 -3.10
CA LEU A 166 13.61 11.39 -2.75
C LEU A 166 13.28 10.56 -3.98
N ASP A 167 13.47 9.25 -3.89
CA ASP A 167 12.92 8.29 -4.83
C ASP A 167 11.41 8.16 -4.62
N VAL A 168 10.63 8.22 -5.71
CA VAL A 168 9.18 8.42 -5.63
C VAL A 168 8.38 7.33 -6.32
N ILE A 169 7.16 7.13 -5.82
CA ILE A 169 6.10 6.34 -6.44
C ILE A 169 4.81 7.15 -6.57
N ALA A 170 3.82 6.56 -7.27
CA ALA A 170 2.43 7.01 -7.31
C ALA A 170 1.49 5.82 -7.04
N GLY A 171 0.38 6.06 -6.34
CA GLY A 171 -0.69 5.11 -6.03
C GLY A 171 -2.08 5.63 -6.42
#